data_8437b3613c7368729df0fdeb9ae4debe
#
_entry.id   8437b3613c7368729df0fdeb9ae4debe
#
_cell.length_a   1.000
_cell.length_b   1.000
_cell.length_c   1.000
_cell.angle_alpha   90.00
_cell.angle_beta   90.00
_cell.angle_gamma   90.00
#
_symmetry.space_group_name_H-M   'P 1'
#
loop_
_entity.id
_entity.type
_entity.pdbx_description
1 polymer ?
#
loop_
_entity_poly.entity_id
_entity_poly.type
_entity_poly.pdbx_seq_one_letter_code
_entity_poly.pdbx_strand_id
1 'polypeptide(L)'
;MRTNLYKIAGIGIFVLSMLSCTKNLEEYNPGGATSDATWTTPEGFVTAVNGAYREQRAYYGKEDGTLISEGGTDLWFTANKMSFANQVTKYIGLTAAAPGSAGTIFRLFYQAINLCNAGINHIDGAGFTDQADKNRRLAELRFLRAFYYWHIVEQFGGVNLRTTETQTAELTATRSPVNAFYDLIIADLKFAVDNLPNAGFWGAEYSRASKKSALGMLARAYLSRAYYGTGQERTDYLTLARNTANDVITRKGELGTDLWASPADLWNPQNNRNNKEALYIISNSTNVQLDYDLNANRLHAWYLTTYSGRPGLVRSLAYGFDGQKRLQPTRFLLNLFNEQLDGRYPASFQETWTANTAFTWTAATAGTYGKSASIAGTALVPGTSRAMELTKQVVPDKATKPWVLYDINDLYNTNGTIRSLSDFVPLKKFLDGSRTAIDGQPGFADIMVIRLAEMYLIAAEAEFQLGNYVASAAQLNVLRTRAAIKTPVNQTAAMQTTAAEVQSGGINFILDERARELCGEHLRWYDLKRVFTGDQFVNRIKTDNPDIVDVQPFHRLRPVPQVELNALTNGAEFGQNAGY
;
A
#
# COMPACT_ATOMS: atom_id res chain seq x y z
N MET A 1 0.03 34.76 75.53
CA MET A 1 -1.25 34.71 74.77
C MET A 1 -1.11 34.90 73.27
N ARG A 2 -0.14 35.67 72.74
CA ARG A 2 0.02 35.91 71.29
C ARG A 2 0.56 34.68 70.49
N THR A 3 1.35 33.78 71.08
CA THR A 3 1.96 32.66 70.42
C THR A 3 1.00 31.48 70.14
N ASN A 4 -0.12 31.39 70.85
CA ASN A 4 -1.10 30.32 70.63
C ASN A 4 -2.14 30.68 69.54
N LEU A 5 -2.35 31.99 69.25
CA LEU A 5 -3.25 32.42 68.19
C LEU A 5 -2.72 32.08 66.78
N TYR A 6 -1.39 32.18 66.59
CA TYR A 6 -0.78 31.85 65.27
C TYR A 6 -0.74 30.33 65.01
N LYS A 7 -0.69 29.50 66.03
CA LYS A 7 -0.78 28.05 65.88
C LYS A 7 -2.18 27.58 65.50
N ILE A 8 -3.20 28.22 66.11
CA ILE A 8 -4.62 27.91 65.77
C ILE A 8 -4.99 28.45 64.37
N ALA A 9 -4.52 29.63 63.98
CA ALA A 9 -4.69 30.16 62.66
C ALA A 9 -3.98 29.33 61.57
N GLY A 10 -2.75 28.82 61.85
CA GLY A 10 -2.00 27.93 60.92
C GLY A 10 -2.67 26.58 60.71
N ILE A 11 -3.23 25.97 61.75
CA ILE A 11 -3.98 24.71 61.65
C ILE A 11 -5.32 24.91 60.92
N GLY A 12 -6.01 26.01 61.15
CA GLY A 12 -7.25 26.36 60.43
C GLY A 12 -7.05 26.53 58.93
N ILE A 13 -5.96 27.17 58.50
CA ILE A 13 -5.62 27.35 57.07
C ILE A 13 -5.20 26.00 56.44
N PHE A 14 -4.51 25.14 57.15
CA PHE A 14 -4.11 23.81 56.65
C PHE A 14 -5.30 22.85 56.50
N VAL A 15 -6.30 22.93 57.40
CA VAL A 15 -7.53 22.14 57.31
C VAL A 15 -8.46 22.64 56.21
N LEU A 16 -8.51 23.96 55.94
CA LEU A 16 -9.27 24.51 54.80
C LEU A 16 -8.65 24.18 53.44
N SER A 17 -7.34 23.98 53.37
CA SER A 17 -6.67 23.55 52.11
C SER A 17 -6.89 22.09 51.76
N MET A 18 -7.33 21.24 52.71
CA MET A 18 -7.68 19.85 52.47
C MET A 18 -9.14 19.63 51.98
N LEU A 19 -9.97 20.70 52.00
CA LEU A 19 -11.36 20.65 51.54
C LEU A 19 -11.51 21.15 50.09
N SER A 20 -10.42 21.44 49.40
CA SER A 20 -10.44 21.92 48.03
C SER A 20 -10.41 20.76 47.04
N CYS A 21 -11.49 20.67 46.31
CA CYS A 21 -11.67 19.95 45.05
C CYS A 21 -11.78 18.43 45.09
N THR A 22 -12.94 17.94 45.50
CA THR A 22 -13.52 16.72 44.93
C THR A 22 -14.56 17.05 43.82
N LYS A 23 -14.46 18.20 43.18
CA LYS A 23 -15.19 18.37 41.93
C LYS A 23 -14.41 17.63 40.86
N ASN A 24 -14.98 16.53 40.35
CA ASN A 24 -14.60 15.98 39.08
C ASN A 24 -14.46 17.17 38.12
N LEU A 25 -13.31 17.28 37.44
CA LEU A 25 -13.14 18.20 36.34
C LEU A 25 -14.15 17.76 35.29
N GLU A 26 -15.31 18.35 35.26
CA GLU A 26 -16.20 18.23 34.11
C GLU A 26 -15.47 18.91 32.96
N GLU A 27 -15.17 18.17 31.95
CA GLU A 27 -14.52 18.66 30.73
C GLU A 27 -15.50 19.59 30.02
N TYR A 28 -15.41 20.90 30.33
CA TYR A 28 -16.20 21.93 29.66
C TYR A 28 -15.46 22.34 28.39
N ASN A 29 -15.81 21.71 27.25
CA ASN A 29 -15.33 22.12 25.94
C ASN A 29 -16.46 22.73 25.12
N PRO A 30 -16.67 24.06 25.21
CA PRO A 30 -17.80 24.73 24.56
C PRO A 30 -17.74 24.75 23.02
N GLY A 31 -16.66 24.30 22.42
CA GLY A 31 -16.44 24.25 20.97
C GLY A 31 -16.12 22.87 20.41
N GLY A 32 -16.06 21.84 21.23
CA GLY A 32 -15.71 20.47 20.82
C GLY A 32 -16.74 19.42 21.25
N ALA A 33 -16.81 18.31 20.51
CA ALA A 33 -17.59 17.17 20.92
C ALA A 33 -16.96 16.53 22.17
N THR A 34 -17.74 16.41 23.25
CA THR A 34 -17.34 15.64 24.42
C THR A 34 -17.37 14.13 24.08
N SER A 35 -16.64 13.30 24.83
CA SER A 35 -16.71 11.86 24.70
C SER A 35 -18.16 11.35 24.75
N ASP A 36 -18.94 11.86 25.72
CA ASP A 36 -20.35 11.50 25.88
C ASP A 36 -21.17 11.87 24.64
N ALA A 37 -21.03 13.07 24.10
CA ALA A 37 -21.75 13.50 22.90
C ALA A 37 -21.37 12.66 21.66
N THR A 38 -20.14 12.20 21.59
CA THR A 38 -19.66 11.34 20.50
C THR A 38 -20.34 9.95 20.51
N TRP A 39 -20.55 9.36 21.69
CA TRP A 39 -21.03 8.00 21.80
C TRP A 39 -22.54 7.88 22.06
N THR A 40 -23.24 8.98 22.36
CA THR A 40 -24.66 8.96 22.72
C THR A 40 -25.62 9.43 21.62
N THR A 41 -25.09 9.91 20.49
CA THR A 41 -25.89 10.35 19.35
C THR A 41 -25.44 9.68 18.05
N PRO A 42 -26.36 9.40 17.09
CA PRO A 42 -25.97 8.84 15.78
C PRO A 42 -24.97 9.69 15.02
N GLU A 43 -25.10 11.03 15.06
CA GLU A 43 -24.22 11.98 14.36
C GLU A 43 -22.81 11.99 14.97
N GLY A 44 -22.72 12.00 16.29
CA GLY A 44 -21.45 11.89 17.01
C GLY A 44 -20.77 10.57 16.71
N PHE A 45 -21.54 9.46 16.74
CA PHE A 45 -21.03 8.12 16.39
C PHE A 45 -20.49 8.05 14.95
N VAL A 46 -21.19 8.61 13.96
CA VAL A 46 -20.72 8.69 12.57
C VAL A 46 -19.41 9.48 12.47
N THR A 47 -19.26 10.53 13.28
CA THR A 47 -17.99 11.30 13.34
C THR A 47 -16.84 10.43 13.85
N ALA A 48 -17.08 9.61 14.88
CA ALA A 48 -16.08 8.65 15.37
C ALA A 48 -15.75 7.57 14.33
N VAL A 49 -16.76 7.04 13.61
CA VAL A 49 -16.54 6.12 12.47
C VAL A 49 -15.64 6.78 11.41
N ASN A 50 -15.88 8.06 11.08
CA ASN A 50 -15.02 8.79 10.13
C ASN A 50 -13.56 8.88 10.64
N GLY A 51 -13.38 9.06 11.95
CA GLY A 51 -12.06 9.01 12.59
C GLY A 51 -11.34 7.68 12.39
N ALA A 52 -12.07 6.57 12.40
CA ALA A 52 -11.50 5.24 12.20
C ALA A 52 -10.96 5.00 10.78
N TYR A 53 -11.42 5.75 9.77
CA TYR A 53 -10.86 5.72 8.42
C TYR A 53 -9.53 6.47 8.29
N ARG A 54 -9.17 7.32 9.26
CA ARG A 54 -8.04 8.26 9.14
C ARG A 54 -6.71 7.56 8.96
N GLU A 55 -6.41 6.56 9.78
CA GLU A 55 -5.08 5.97 9.87
C GLU A 55 -4.71 5.06 8.68
N GLN A 56 -5.65 4.73 7.81
CA GLN A 56 -5.35 4.09 6.52
C GLN A 56 -4.41 4.94 5.67
N ARG A 57 -4.51 6.27 5.77
CA ARG A 57 -3.64 7.22 5.05
C ARG A 57 -2.22 7.27 5.61
N ALA A 58 -1.97 6.70 6.80
CA ALA A 58 -0.61 6.50 7.30
C ALA A 58 0.14 5.42 6.49
N TYR A 59 -0.60 4.53 5.84
CA TYR A 59 -0.05 3.43 5.04
C TYR A 59 -0.15 3.73 3.54
N TYR A 60 -1.36 3.98 3.04
CA TYR A 60 -1.62 4.14 1.62
C TYR A 60 -1.38 5.59 1.17
N GLY A 61 -0.47 5.77 0.20
CA GLY A 61 -0.04 7.06 -0.32
C GLY A 61 1.07 7.73 0.50
N LYS A 62 1.36 7.23 1.70
CA LYS A 62 2.45 7.72 2.53
C LYS A 62 3.73 6.89 2.35
N GLU A 63 4.87 7.51 2.65
CA GLU A 63 6.20 6.89 2.45
C GLU A 63 6.33 5.60 3.25
N ASP A 64 5.94 5.62 4.53
CA ASP A 64 6.08 4.49 5.43
C ASP A 64 5.42 3.22 4.88
N GLY A 65 4.15 3.30 4.49
CA GLY A 65 3.43 2.14 3.96
C GLY A 65 3.97 1.66 2.61
N THR A 66 4.36 2.59 1.73
CA THR A 66 4.96 2.25 0.44
C THR A 66 6.29 1.53 0.61
N LEU A 67 7.13 1.99 1.54
CA LEU A 67 8.45 1.39 1.78
C LEU A 67 8.37 0.01 2.41
N ILE A 68 7.45 -0.23 3.35
CA ILE A 68 7.34 -1.56 4.01
C ILE A 68 6.61 -2.60 3.17
N SER A 69 5.86 -2.19 2.15
CA SER A 69 5.10 -3.08 1.27
C SER A 69 5.75 -3.36 -0.08
N GLU A 70 6.47 -2.40 -0.64
CA GLU A 70 7.12 -2.51 -1.94
C GLU A 70 8.65 -2.50 -1.83
N GLY A 71 9.22 -1.72 -0.92
CA GLY A 71 10.66 -1.73 -0.65
C GLY A 71 11.11 -3.04 -0.02
N GLY A 72 12.37 -3.40 -0.20
CA GLY A 72 12.91 -4.66 0.34
C GLY A 72 12.40 -5.91 -0.34
N THR A 73 11.86 -5.80 -1.55
CA THR A 73 11.32 -6.91 -2.35
C THR A 73 12.19 -7.21 -3.57
N ASP A 74 11.81 -8.21 -4.31
CA ASP A 74 12.43 -8.57 -5.60
C ASP A 74 12.15 -7.55 -6.72
N LEU A 75 11.18 -6.64 -6.53
CA LEU A 75 10.75 -5.70 -7.59
C LEU A 75 11.36 -4.30 -7.46
N TRP A 76 11.65 -3.84 -6.23
CA TRP A 76 11.98 -2.45 -6.00
C TRP A 76 13.23 -2.24 -5.16
N PHE A 77 14.11 -1.38 -5.65
CA PHE A 77 15.25 -0.87 -4.93
C PHE A 77 14.98 0.57 -4.46
N THR A 78 15.47 0.90 -3.28
CA THR A 78 15.36 2.26 -2.75
C THR A 78 16.66 3.02 -3.02
N ALA A 79 16.59 3.93 -3.98
CA ALA A 79 17.70 4.79 -4.36
C ALA A 79 18.10 5.78 -3.26
N ASN A 80 17.22 6.04 -2.30
CA ASN A 80 17.39 7.13 -1.37
C ASN A 80 18.27 6.80 -0.17
N LYS A 81 19.00 7.83 0.27
CA LYS A 81 19.97 7.81 1.36
C LYS A 81 19.35 7.98 2.75
N MET A 82 18.02 7.90 2.89
CA MET A 82 17.35 8.12 4.18
C MET A 82 17.55 6.90 5.08
N SER A 83 18.14 7.11 6.24
CA SER A 83 18.50 6.05 7.17
C SER A 83 17.32 5.19 7.63
N PHE A 84 16.16 5.81 7.88
CA PHE A 84 14.95 5.07 8.28
C PHE A 84 14.39 4.15 7.18
N ALA A 85 14.69 4.44 5.91
CA ALA A 85 14.29 3.60 4.79
C ALA A 85 15.15 2.33 4.68
N ASN A 86 16.42 2.40 5.07
CA ASN A 86 17.35 1.27 4.95
C ASN A 86 16.92 0.07 5.78
N GLN A 87 16.31 0.28 6.95
CA GLN A 87 15.83 -0.81 7.80
C GLN A 87 14.81 -1.70 7.07
N VAL A 88 13.81 -1.12 6.45
CA VAL A 88 12.71 -1.89 5.83
C VAL A 88 12.94 -2.20 4.36
N THR A 89 13.82 -1.45 3.67
CA THR A 89 14.04 -1.60 2.23
C THR A 89 15.32 -2.37 1.88
N LYS A 90 16.31 -2.39 2.78
CA LYS A 90 17.59 -3.10 2.60
C LYS A 90 17.88 -4.05 3.76
N TYR A 91 17.07 -4.02 4.81
CA TYR A 91 17.22 -4.77 6.06
C TYR A 91 18.49 -4.41 6.86
N ILE A 92 19.12 -3.26 6.56
CA ILE A 92 20.32 -2.77 7.26
C ILE A 92 19.92 -2.15 8.60
N GLY A 93 20.40 -2.73 9.70
CA GLY A 93 20.16 -2.22 11.04
C GLY A 93 18.68 -2.27 11.47
N LEU A 94 17.88 -3.16 10.89
CA LEU A 94 16.51 -3.41 11.32
C LEU A 94 16.52 -4.16 12.65
N THR A 95 16.12 -3.49 13.72
CA THR A 95 16.07 -4.01 15.09
C THR A 95 14.82 -3.54 15.82
N ALA A 96 14.55 -4.08 17.00
CA ALA A 96 13.45 -3.61 17.85
C ALA A 96 13.59 -2.13 18.23
N ALA A 97 14.82 -1.66 18.47
CA ALA A 97 15.12 -0.25 18.80
C ALA A 97 15.07 0.66 17.58
N ALA A 98 15.29 0.10 16.39
CA ALA A 98 15.25 0.83 15.11
C ALA A 98 14.34 0.11 14.09
N PRO A 99 13.02 0.06 14.34
CA PRO A 99 12.07 -0.66 13.49
C PRO A 99 11.75 0.09 12.18
N GLY A 100 12.23 1.32 12.02
CA GLY A 100 11.92 2.18 10.89
C GLY A 100 10.41 2.42 10.75
N SER A 101 9.94 2.49 9.50
CA SER A 101 8.52 2.68 9.18
C SER A 101 7.58 1.66 9.81
N ALA A 102 8.06 0.45 10.12
CA ALA A 102 7.23 -0.58 10.76
C ALA A 102 6.76 -0.15 12.16
N GLY A 103 7.60 0.57 12.93
CA GLY A 103 7.22 1.09 14.25
C GLY A 103 6.10 2.13 14.17
N THR A 104 6.16 3.02 13.19
CA THR A 104 5.10 4.01 12.94
C THR A 104 3.78 3.33 12.64
N ILE A 105 3.76 2.36 11.74
CA ILE A 105 2.55 1.63 11.35
C ILE A 105 1.99 0.81 12.51
N PHE A 106 2.84 0.14 13.30
CA PHE A 106 2.40 -0.59 14.49
C PHE A 106 1.55 0.30 15.40
N ARG A 107 2.14 1.43 15.83
CA ARG A 107 1.48 2.37 16.74
C ARG A 107 0.18 2.95 16.17
N LEU A 108 0.20 3.44 14.94
CA LEU A 108 -0.97 4.11 14.34
C LEU A 108 -2.12 3.13 14.09
N PHE A 109 -1.82 1.89 13.69
CA PHE A 109 -2.86 0.89 13.46
C PHE A 109 -3.47 0.38 14.77
N TYR A 110 -2.70 0.25 15.85
CA TYR A 110 -3.29 -0.03 17.16
C TYR A 110 -4.16 1.13 17.70
N GLN A 111 -3.82 2.39 17.41
CA GLN A 111 -4.69 3.53 17.72
C GLN A 111 -6.02 3.43 16.95
N ALA A 112 -5.98 3.10 15.66
CA ALA A 112 -7.19 2.91 14.84
C ALA A 112 -8.03 1.70 15.31
N ILE A 113 -7.38 0.59 15.69
CA ILE A 113 -8.04 -0.59 16.25
C ILE A 113 -8.75 -0.23 17.56
N ASN A 114 -8.10 0.56 18.42
CA ASN A 114 -8.73 1.00 19.67
C ASN A 114 -9.99 1.85 19.41
N LEU A 115 -9.95 2.75 18.43
CA LEU A 115 -11.13 3.53 18.04
C LEU A 115 -12.24 2.64 17.46
N CYS A 116 -11.89 1.62 16.66
CA CYS A 116 -12.86 0.64 16.19
C CYS A 116 -13.50 -0.14 17.36
N ASN A 117 -12.68 -0.58 18.33
CA ASN A 117 -13.18 -1.27 19.52
C ASN A 117 -14.09 -0.38 20.35
N ALA A 118 -13.72 0.88 20.57
CA ALA A 118 -14.56 1.85 21.26
C ALA A 118 -15.93 1.99 20.59
N GLY A 119 -15.96 2.22 19.28
CA GLY A 119 -17.22 2.30 18.55
C GLY A 119 -18.05 1.02 18.63
N ILE A 120 -17.43 -0.16 18.54
CA ILE A 120 -18.11 -1.45 18.67
C ILE A 120 -18.71 -1.60 20.08
N ASN A 121 -18.02 -1.16 21.13
CA ASN A 121 -18.50 -1.24 22.50
C ASN A 121 -19.65 -0.26 22.79
N HIS A 122 -19.64 0.93 22.17
CA HIS A 122 -20.60 2.01 22.44
C HIS A 122 -21.80 2.04 21.51
N ILE A 123 -21.86 1.19 20.47
CA ILE A 123 -22.91 1.23 19.43
C ILE A 123 -24.33 1.11 19.99
N ASP A 124 -24.53 0.35 21.07
CA ASP A 124 -25.84 0.13 21.68
C ASP A 124 -26.36 1.38 22.39
N GLY A 125 -25.47 2.24 22.88
CA GLY A 125 -25.79 3.52 23.53
C GLY A 125 -25.93 4.70 22.57
N ALA A 126 -25.62 4.53 21.28
CA ALA A 126 -25.51 5.63 20.32
C ALA A 126 -26.86 6.15 19.78
N GLY A 127 -27.99 5.71 20.31
CA GLY A 127 -29.32 6.27 20.03
C GLY A 127 -29.85 6.01 18.61
N PHE A 128 -29.31 5.05 17.87
CA PHE A 128 -29.83 4.66 16.55
C PHE A 128 -31.27 4.11 16.66
N THR A 129 -32.18 4.68 15.91
CA THR A 129 -33.58 4.21 15.82
C THR A 129 -33.78 3.22 14.67
N ASP A 130 -32.95 3.27 13.63
CA ASP A 130 -32.94 2.33 12.50
C ASP A 130 -31.86 1.27 12.73
N GLN A 131 -32.30 0.00 12.86
CA GLN A 131 -31.43 -1.14 13.07
C GLN A 131 -30.51 -1.40 11.86
N ALA A 132 -30.98 -1.10 10.64
CA ALA A 132 -30.16 -1.27 9.44
C ALA A 132 -29.02 -0.25 9.39
N ASP A 133 -29.27 1.01 9.79
CA ASP A 133 -28.20 2.01 9.89
C ASP A 133 -27.22 1.68 11.01
N LYS A 134 -27.70 1.28 12.18
CA LYS A 134 -26.87 0.79 13.28
C LYS A 134 -25.94 -0.35 12.84
N ASN A 135 -26.50 -1.38 12.20
CA ASN A 135 -25.71 -2.51 11.71
C ASN A 135 -24.69 -2.09 10.64
N ARG A 136 -25.05 -1.16 9.78
CA ARG A 136 -24.16 -0.61 8.75
C ARG A 136 -22.96 0.09 9.37
N ARG A 137 -23.17 0.95 10.39
CA ARG A 137 -22.07 1.62 11.10
C ARG A 137 -21.18 0.64 11.86
N LEU A 138 -21.79 -0.35 12.50
CA LEU A 138 -21.06 -1.45 13.12
C LEU A 138 -20.21 -2.24 12.09
N ALA A 139 -20.76 -2.46 10.90
CA ALA A 139 -20.09 -3.17 9.81
C ALA A 139 -18.89 -2.37 9.24
N GLU A 140 -18.99 -1.03 9.16
CA GLU A 140 -17.85 -0.18 8.82
C GLU A 140 -16.70 -0.35 9.82
N LEU A 141 -17.00 -0.29 11.13
CA LEU A 141 -15.99 -0.44 12.19
C LEU A 141 -15.35 -1.84 12.20
N ARG A 142 -16.15 -2.89 12.00
CA ARG A 142 -15.65 -4.26 11.91
C ARG A 142 -14.78 -4.46 10.67
N PHE A 143 -15.19 -3.93 9.52
CA PHE A 143 -14.36 -3.93 8.32
C PHE A 143 -13.00 -3.26 8.56
N LEU A 144 -13.00 -2.06 9.16
CA LEU A 144 -11.78 -1.32 9.46
C LEU A 144 -10.90 -2.05 10.48
N ARG A 145 -11.49 -2.63 11.54
CA ARG A 145 -10.74 -3.43 12.51
C ARG A 145 -10.06 -4.64 11.86
N ALA A 146 -10.78 -5.36 11.03
CA ALA A 146 -10.24 -6.48 10.26
C ALA A 146 -9.13 -6.04 9.31
N PHE A 147 -9.32 -4.91 8.62
CA PHE A 147 -8.32 -4.31 7.75
C PHE A 147 -7.01 -4.00 8.49
N TYR A 148 -7.07 -3.31 9.63
CA TYR A 148 -5.89 -2.98 10.43
C TYR A 148 -5.23 -4.21 11.02
N TYR A 149 -6.00 -5.17 11.53
CA TYR A 149 -5.46 -6.41 12.08
C TYR A 149 -4.81 -7.29 11.02
N TRP A 150 -5.31 -7.30 9.78
CA TRP A 150 -4.64 -8.01 8.70
C TRP A 150 -3.22 -7.45 8.46
N HIS A 151 -3.04 -6.14 8.43
CA HIS A 151 -1.72 -5.54 8.32
C HIS A 151 -0.84 -5.84 9.53
N ILE A 152 -1.39 -5.77 10.74
CA ILE A 152 -0.64 -6.07 11.96
C ILE A 152 -0.15 -7.53 11.96
N VAL A 153 -1.04 -8.50 11.75
CA VAL A 153 -0.67 -9.92 11.82
C VAL A 153 0.27 -10.32 10.69
N GLU A 154 0.11 -9.74 9.51
CA GLU A 154 1.01 -10.02 8.39
C GLU A 154 2.40 -9.40 8.59
N GLN A 155 2.53 -8.22 9.17
CA GLN A 155 3.82 -7.58 9.43
C GLN A 155 4.52 -8.14 10.68
N PHE A 156 3.79 -8.39 11.77
CA PHE A 156 4.39 -8.66 13.09
C PHE A 156 4.10 -10.08 13.62
N GLY A 157 3.30 -10.86 12.91
CA GLY A 157 2.87 -12.19 13.40
C GLY A 157 1.87 -12.07 14.56
N GLY A 158 1.84 -13.09 15.41
CA GLY A 158 1.02 -13.07 16.61
C GLY A 158 1.56 -12.08 17.64
N VAL A 159 0.81 -11.05 17.94
CA VAL A 159 1.07 -10.00 18.93
C VAL A 159 -0.16 -9.84 19.83
N ASN A 160 -0.38 -8.72 20.50
CA ASN A 160 -1.54 -8.52 21.36
C ASN A 160 -2.82 -8.34 20.54
N LEU A 161 -3.78 -9.26 20.65
CA LEU A 161 -5.10 -9.19 20.02
C LEU A 161 -6.12 -8.54 20.98
N ARG A 162 -6.47 -7.29 20.74
CA ARG A 162 -7.41 -6.52 21.55
C ARG A 162 -8.77 -6.43 20.86
N THR A 163 -9.82 -6.75 21.60
CA THR A 163 -11.21 -6.73 21.09
C THR A 163 -12.10 -5.73 21.81
N THR A 164 -11.56 -5.09 22.86
CA THR A 164 -12.25 -4.08 23.66
C THR A 164 -11.48 -2.76 23.66
N GLU A 165 -12.17 -1.66 23.94
CA GLU A 165 -11.58 -0.35 24.11
C GLU A 165 -10.58 -0.33 25.29
N THR A 166 -9.48 0.40 25.13
CA THR A 166 -8.55 0.71 26.21
C THR A 166 -9.07 1.91 26.96
N GLN A 167 -9.55 1.73 28.19
CA GLN A 167 -10.04 2.82 29.05
C GLN A 167 -8.98 3.31 30.04
N THR A 168 -8.05 2.43 30.39
CA THR A 168 -6.96 2.76 31.33
C THR A 168 -5.64 2.17 30.80
N ALA A 169 -4.51 2.61 31.35
CA ALA A 169 -3.22 2.05 30.98
C ALA A 169 -3.14 0.58 31.36
N GLU A 170 -3.04 -0.30 30.35
CA GLU A 170 -2.80 -1.73 30.54
C GLU A 170 -1.30 -1.98 30.45
N LEU A 171 -0.71 -2.31 31.61
CA LEU A 171 0.73 -2.48 31.74
C LEU A 171 1.20 -3.92 31.44
N THR A 172 0.30 -4.83 31.09
CA THR A 172 0.62 -6.21 30.70
C THR A 172 -0.06 -6.56 29.39
N ALA A 173 0.59 -7.41 28.61
CA ALA A 173 0.02 -7.95 27.37
C ALA A 173 0.43 -9.41 27.19
N THR A 174 -0.34 -10.15 26.39
CA THR A 174 -0.02 -11.52 25.98
C THR A 174 -0.02 -11.62 24.47
N ARG A 175 0.85 -12.47 23.91
CA ARG A 175 0.83 -12.76 22.48
C ARG A 175 -0.32 -13.69 22.16
N SER A 176 -1.14 -13.30 21.23
CA SER A 176 -2.18 -14.15 20.66
C SER A 176 -1.65 -14.89 19.43
N PRO A 177 -2.00 -16.15 19.22
CA PRO A 177 -1.56 -16.88 18.03
C PRO A 177 -2.15 -16.26 16.75
N VAL A 178 -1.45 -16.40 15.63
CA VAL A 178 -1.87 -15.87 14.32
C VAL A 178 -3.29 -16.30 13.94
N ASN A 179 -3.66 -17.55 14.27
CA ASN A 179 -5.00 -18.09 13.98
C ASN A 179 -6.10 -17.27 14.67
N ALA A 180 -5.90 -16.85 15.93
CA ALA A 180 -6.89 -16.03 16.65
C ALA A 180 -7.12 -14.67 15.97
N PHE A 181 -6.07 -14.07 15.37
CA PHE A 181 -6.23 -12.88 14.55
C PHE A 181 -7.12 -13.15 13.34
N TYR A 182 -6.87 -14.24 12.62
CA TYR A 182 -7.66 -14.58 11.44
C TYR A 182 -9.10 -14.97 11.78
N ASP A 183 -9.33 -15.62 12.92
CA ASP A 183 -10.69 -15.91 13.40
C ASP A 183 -11.48 -14.61 13.59
N LEU A 184 -10.89 -13.59 14.23
CA LEU A 184 -11.51 -12.27 14.40
C LEU A 184 -11.67 -11.55 13.05
N ILE A 185 -10.62 -11.50 12.22
CA ILE A 185 -10.63 -10.84 10.91
C ILE A 185 -11.76 -11.42 10.03
N ILE A 186 -11.86 -12.73 9.95
CA ILE A 186 -12.86 -13.43 9.14
C ILE A 186 -14.28 -13.20 9.70
N ALA A 187 -14.46 -13.27 11.02
CA ALA A 187 -15.74 -12.99 11.64
C ALA A 187 -16.21 -11.54 11.40
N ASP A 188 -15.30 -10.58 11.53
CA ASP A 188 -15.58 -9.17 11.27
C ASP A 188 -15.92 -8.92 9.80
N LEU A 189 -15.16 -9.51 8.87
CA LEU A 189 -15.41 -9.35 7.43
C LEU A 189 -16.70 -10.05 6.97
N LYS A 190 -17.05 -11.20 7.54
CA LYS A 190 -18.35 -11.86 7.26
C LYS A 190 -19.50 -10.98 7.71
N PHE A 191 -19.44 -10.44 8.93
CA PHE A 191 -20.44 -9.48 9.40
C PHE A 191 -20.53 -8.26 8.48
N ALA A 192 -19.38 -7.75 8.01
CA ALA A 192 -19.32 -6.63 7.08
C ALA A 192 -19.97 -6.98 5.71
N VAL A 193 -19.74 -8.17 5.16
CA VAL A 193 -20.40 -8.64 3.93
C VAL A 193 -21.91 -8.66 4.07
N ASP A 194 -22.42 -9.10 5.23
CA ASP A 194 -23.86 -9.23 5.47
C ASP A 194 -24.56 -7.87 5.65
N ASN A 195 -23.87 -6.88 6.23
CA ASN A 195 -24.48 -5.63 6.69
C ASN A 195 -24.05 -4.37 5.93
N LEU A 196 -22.97 -4.40 5.14
CA LEU A 196 -22.60 -3.27 4.30
C LEU A 196 -23.44 -3.22 3.02
N PRO A 197 -23.79 -2.01 2.56
CA PRO A 197 -24.53 -1.83 1.32
C PRO A 197 -23.66 -2.05 0.09
N ASN A 198 -24.29 -2.18 -1.08
CA ASN A 198 -23.58 -2.06 -2.34
C ASN A 198 -23.00 -0.64 -2.50
N ALA A 199 -21.91 -0.51 -3.26
CA ALA A 199 -21.14 0.74 -3.33
C ALA A 199 -21.97 1.96 -3.78
N GLY A 200 -22.96 1.78 -4.67
CA GLY A 200 -23.84 2.85 -5.13
C GLY A 200 -24.67 3.53 -4.04
N PHE A 201 -24.88 2.88 -2.89
CA PHE A 201 -25.59 3.46 -1.75
C PHE A 201 -24.92 4.72 -1.21
N TRP A 202 -23.57 4.75 -1.23
CA TRP A 202 -22.80 5.84 -0.63
C TRP A 202 -22.76 7.14 -1.46
N GLY A 203 -23.11 7.08 -2.75
CA GLY A 203 -23.06 8.26 -3.62
C GLY A 203 -21.70 8.96 -3.62
N ALA A 204 -21.65 10.20 -3.15
CA ALA A 204 -20.42 10.98 -3.08
C ALA A 204 -19.41 10.45 -2.05
N GLU A 205 -19.84 9.67 -1.05
CA GLU A 205 -18.99 9.02 -0.05
C GLU A 205 -18.48 7.63 -0.51
N TYR A 206 -18.25 7.45 -1.81
CA TYR A 206 -17.90 6.17 -2.46
C TYR A 206 -16.67 5.46 -1.87
N SER A 207 -15.83 6.15 -1.10
CA SER A 207 -14.67 5.57 -0.41
C SER A 207 -15.00 4.89 0.91
N ARG A 208 -16.26 4.97 1.38
CA ARG A 208 -16.68 4.16 2.52
C ARG A 208 -16.69 2.68 2.17
N ALA A 209 -16.44 1.86 3.19
CA ALA A 209 -16.51 0.42 3.04
C ALA A 209 -17.90 -0.01 2.52
N SER A 210 -17.90 -0.90 1.56
CA SER A 210 -19.10 -1.45 0.91
C SER A 210 -19.02 -2.97 0.86
N LYS A 211 -20.09 -3.62 0.43
CA LYS A 211 -20.12 -5.08 0.29
C LYS A 211 -18.98 -5.60 -0.58
N LYS A 212 -18.65 -4.93 -1.70
CA LYS A 212 -17.50 -5.33 -2.55
C LYS A 212 -16.17 -5.17 -1.84
N SER A 213 -16.01 -4.14 -0.98
CA SER A 213 -14.80 -3.94 -0.19
C SER A 213 -14.61 -5.07 0.82
N ALA A 214 -15.68 -5.46 1.51
CA ALA A 214 -15.67 -6.55 2.47
C ALA A 214 -15.38 -7.92 1.82
N LEU A 215 -16.01 -8.22 0.68
CA LEU A 215 -15.76 -9.45 -0.09
C LEU A 215 -14.31 -9.51 -0.59
N GLY A 216 -13.79 -8.41 -1.14
CA GLY A 216 -12.41 -8.34 -1.61
C GLY A 216 -11.40 -8.58 -0.49
N MET A 217 -11.61 -7.95 0.67
CA MET A 217 -10.76 -8.14 1.84
C MET A 217 -10.90 -9.55 2.43
N LEU A 218 -12.09 -10.13 2.41
CA LEU A 218 -12.34 -11.50 2.87
C LEU A 218 -11.64 -12.54 2.00
N ALA A 219 -11.67 -12.37 0.66
CA ALA A 219 -10.93 -13.24 -0.27
C ALA A 219 -9.42 -13.18 0.01
N ARG A 220 -8.86 -11.96 0.22
CA ARG A 220 -7.46 -11.74 0.59
C ARG A 220 -7.13 -12.40 1.93
N ALA A 221 -7.99 -12.22 2.95
CA ALA A 221 -7.81 -12.80 4.27
C ALA A 221 -7.83 -14.35 4.24
N TYR A 222 -8.75 -14.96 3.51
CA TYR A 222 -8.79 -16.41 3.34
C TYR A 222 -7.53 -16.94 2.66
N LEU A 223 -7.07 -16.28 1.58
CA LEU A 223 -5.83 -16.67 0.91
C LEU A 223 -4.62 -16.59 1.86
N SER A 224 -4.48 -15.49 2.60
CA SER A 224 -3.41 -15.34 3.58
C SER A 224 -3.48 -16.40 4.68
N ARG A 225 -4.68 -16.66 5.22
CA ARG A 225 -4.90 -17.66 6.27
C ARG A 225 -4.55 -19.08 5.82
N ALA A 226 -4.81 -19.40 4.55
CA ALA A 226 -4.49 -20.72 3.99
C ALA A 226 -3.00 -21.09 4.14
N TYR A 227 -2.10 -20.11 4.06
CA TYR A 227 -0.66 -20.34 4.18
C TYR A 227 -0.16 -20.54 5.62
N TYR A 228 -1.01 -20.28 6.62
CA TYR A 228 -0.74 -20.64 8.01
C TYR A 228 -1.34 -22.01 8.39
N GLY A 229 -2.21 -22.58 7.54
CA GLY A 229 -2.79 -23.90 7.71
C GLY A 229 -1.98 -25.00 7.03
N THR A 230 -2.26 -26.24 7.42
CA THR A 230 -1.72 -27.45 6.81
C THR A 230 -2.84 -28.45 6.48
N GLY A 231 -2.58 -29.40 5.59
CA GLY A 231 -3.52 -30.48 5.28
C GLY A 231 -4.91 -29.96 4.87
N GLN A 232 -5.96 -30.49 5.48
CA GLN A 232 -7.35 -30.14 5.15
C GLN A 232 -7.67 -28.67 5.47
N GLU A 233 -7.18 -28.15 6.58
CA GLU A 233 -7.39 -26.74 6.95
C GLU A 233 -6.90 -25.79 5.83
N ARG A 234 -5.71 -26.03 5.28
CA ARG A 234 -5.19 -25.26 4.14
C ARG A 234 -6.11 -25.37 2.93
N THR A 235 -6.55 -26.57 2.61
CA THR A 235 -7.47 -26.83 1.48
C THR A 235 -8.78 -26.09 1.64
N ASP A 236 -9.33 -26.07 2.85
CA ASP A 236 -10.59 -25.39 3.16
C ASP A 236 -10.46 -23.87 2.95
N TYR A 237 -9.39 -23.24 3.47
CA TYR A 237 -9.18 -21.81 3.30
C TYR A 237 -8.85 -21.43 1.85
N LEU A 238 -8.12 -22.26 1.10
CA LEU A 238 -7.94 -22.06 -0.34
C LEU A 238 -9.26 -22.12 -1.10
N THR A 239 -10.11 -23.06 -0.73
CA THR A 239 -11.47 -23.20 -1.30
C THR A 239 -12.33 -21.98 -1.00
N LEU A 240 -12.28 -21.48 0.24
CA LEU A 240 -12.98 -20.25 0.63
C LEU A 240 -12.46 -19.02 -0.11
N ALA A 241 -11.13 -18.86 -0.25
CA ALA A 241 -10.52 -17.78 -1.00
C ALA A 241 -10.97 -17.78 -2.47
N ARG A 242 -10.88 -18.95 -3.13
CA ARG A 242 -11.37 -19.15 -4.50
C ARG A 242 -12.84 -18.80 -4.65
N ASN A 243 -13.68 -19.34 -3.80
CA ASN A 243 -15.13 -19.16 -3.90
C ASN A 243 -15.52 -17.70 -3.67
N THR A 244 -14.92 -17.02 -2.69
CA THR A 244 -15.18 -15.61 -2.40
C THR A 244 -14.70 -14.71 -3.55
N ALA A 245 -13.52 -14.98 -4.11
CA ALA A 245 -13.02 -14.25 -5.26
C ALA A 245 -13.93 -14.44 -6.49
N ASN A 246 -14.37 -15.68 -6.75
CA ASN A 246 -15.28 -16.00 -7.85
C ASN A 246 -16.68 -15.40 -7.63
N ASP A 247 -17.16 -15.28 -6.40
CA ASP A 247 -18.41 -14.56 -6.10
C ASP A 247 -18.33 -13.10 -6.53
N VAL A 248 -17.25 -12.40 -6.19
CA VAL A 248 -17.01 -11.02 -6.65
C VAL A 248 -16.97 -10.95 -8.18
N ILE A 249 -16.24 -11.85 -8.83
CA ILE A 249 -16.08 -11.89 -10.29
C ILE A 249 -17.45 -12.10 -10.97
N THR A 250 -18.24 -13.04 -10.48
CA THR A 250 -19.54 -13.38 -11.06
C THR A 250 -20.56 -12.26 -10.85
N ARG A 251 -20.55 -11.64 -9.69
CA ARG A 251 -21.49 -10.57 -9.30
C ARG A 251 -20.95 -9.16 -9.57
N LYS A 252 -19.90 -9.01 -10.37
CA LYS A 252 -19.26 -7.71 -10.59
C LYS A 252 -20.21 -6.59 -11.01
N GLY A 253 -21.21 -6.89 -11.84
CA GLY A 253 -22.24 -5.93 -12.27
C GLY A 253 -23.14 -5.49 -11.11
N GLU A 254 -23.63 -6.44 -10.28
CA GLU A 254 -24.40 -6.14 -9.06
C GLU A 254 -23.58 -5.31 -8.05
N LEU A 255 -22.31 -5.66 -7.89
CA LEU A 255 -21.39 -5.01 -6.97
C LEU A 255 -20.87 -3.64 -7.48
N GLY A 256 -21.23 -3.24 -8.69
CA GLY A 256 -20.80 -1.98 -9.29
C GLY A 256 -19.29 -1.92 -9.51
N THR A 257 -18.71 -2.98 -10.08
CA THR A 257 -17.30 -3.06 -10.44
C THR A 257 -17.13 -3.78 -11.77
N ASP A 258 -16.10 -3.43 -12.55
CA ASP A 258 -15.72 -4.15 -13.76
C ASP A 258 -14.28 -3.84 -14.16
N LEU A 259 -13.66 -4.72 -14.94
CA LEU A 259 -12.35 -4.46 -15.52
C LEU A 259 -12.44 -3.33 -16.56
N TRP A 260 -11.38 -2.50 -16.64
CA TRP A 260 -11.18 -1.62 -17.77
C TRP A 260 -10.82 -2.43 -19.02
N ALA A 261 -11.14 -1.87 -20.19
CA ALA A 261 -10.87 -2.53 -21.48
C ALA A 261 -9.37 -2.73 -21.73
N SER A 262 -8.54 -1.81 -21.23
CA SER A 262 -7.09 -1.88 -21.34
C SER A 262 -6.38 -1.42 -20.06
N PRO A 263 -5.11 -1.78 -19.87
CA PRO A 263 -4.28 -1.23 -18.79
C PRO A 263 -4.09 0.30 -18.91
N ALA A 264 -4.09 0.84 -20.12
CA ALA A 264 -3.99 2.27 -20.35
C ALA A 264 -5.22 3.03 -19.82
N ASP A 265 -6.42 2.47 -20.01
CA ASP A 265 -7.65 3.03 -19.44
C ASP A 265 -7.65 2.98 -17.92
N LEU A 266 -7.19 1.86 -17.33
CA LEU A 266 -7.11 1.70 -15.87
C LEU A 266 -6.23 2.78 -15.24
N TRP A 267 -5.07 3.05 -15.82
CA TRP A 267 -4.08 4.00 -15.28
C TRP A 267 -4.16 5.39 -15.91
N ASN A 268 -5.21 5.67 -16.68
CA ASN A 268 -5.48 7.03 -17.15
C ASN A 268 -5.86 7.91 -15.94
N PRO A 269 -5.14 9.02 -15.67
CA PRO A 269 -5.44 9.90 -14.54
C PRO A 269 -6.88 10.43 -14.51
N GLN A 270 -7.54 10.54 -15.68
CA GLN A 270 -8.94 10.96 -15.77
C GLN A 270 -9.93 9.90 -15.24
N ASN A 271 -9.52 8.63 -15.19
CA ASN A 271 -10.32 7.52 -14.67
C ASN A 271 -10.03 7.20 -13.21
N ASN A 272 -9.21 8.01 -12.51
CA ASN A 272 -8.76 7.72 -11.18
C ASN A 272 -9.88 7.79 -10.14
N ARG A 273 -10.68 8.88 -10.14
CA ARG A 273 -11.74 9.12 -9.15
C ARG A 273 -12.83 8.05 -9.24
N ASN A 274 -13.15 7.43 -8.08
CA ASN A 274 -14.14 6.36 -8.00
C ASN A 274 -13.96 5.31 -9.10
N ASN A 275 -12.72 4.86 -9.30
CA ASN A 275 -12.35 3.97 -10.39
C ASN A 275 -13.21 2.70 -10.38
N LYS A 276 -13.83 2.38 -11.55
CA LYS A 276 -14.78 1.26 -11.64
C LYS A 276 -14.18 -0.11 -11.32
N GLU A 277 -12.87 -0.30 -11.48
CA GLU A 277 -12.20 -1.56 -11.15
C GLU A 277 -11.96 -1.71 -9.64
N ALA A 278 -12.03 -0.62 -8.88
CA ALA A 278 -11.75 -0.65 -7.45
C ALA A 278 -12.87 -1.33 -6.66
N LEU A 279 -12.47 -2.21 -5.75
CA LEU A 279 -13.32 -2.78 -4.71
C LEU A 279 -13.26 -1.95 -3.44
N TYR A 280 -12.08 -1.41 -3.13
CA TYR A 280 -11.88 -0.51 -2.00
C TYR A 280 -10.91 0.62 -2.35
N ILE A 281 -11.28 1.84 -1.97
CA ILE A 281 -10.57 3.08 -2.30
C ILE A 281 -10.30 3.86 -1.02
N ILE A 282 -9.11 4.45 -0.93
CA ILE A 282 -8.82 5.55 -0.01
C ILE A 282 -8.83 6.84 -0.83
N SER A 283 -9.84 7.68 -0.59
CA SER A 283 -9.97 8.97 -1.28
C SER A 283 -9.10 10.05 -0.64
N ASN A 284 -8.59 10.95 -1.45
CA ASN A 284 -7.89 12.16 -1.03
C ASN A 284 -8.64 13.40 -1.51
N SER A 285 -8.52 14.50 -0.77
CA SER A 285 -9.25 15.74 -1.03
C SER A 285 -8.34 16.81 -1.59
N THR A 286 -8.88 17.69 -2.45
CA THR A 286 -8.23 18.95 -2.83
C THR A 286 -8.27 20.00 -1.70
N ASN A 287 -9.09 19.77 -0.67
CA ASN A 287 -9.08 20.58 0.55
C ASN A 287 -8.00 20.06 1.48
N VAL A 288 -6.89 20.79 1.58
CA VAL A 288 -5.73 20.42 2.42
C VAL A 288 -6.05 20.28 3.92
N GLN A 289 -7.14 20.90 4.39
CA GLN A 289 -7.59 20.75 5.78
C GLN A 289 -8.18 19.35 6.06
N LEU A 290 -8.60 18.65 5.02
CA LEU A 290 -9.09 17.26 5.09
C LEU A 290 -8.01 16.24 4.83
N ASP A 291 -6.80 16.68 4.46
CA ASP A 291 -5.66 15.79 4.27
C ASP A 291 -5.17 15.25 5.62
N TYR A 292 -4.55 14.08 5.57
CA TYR A 292 -4.04 13.39 6.75
C TYR A 292 -2.98 14.22 7.49
N ASP A 293 -2.00 14.72 6.75
CA ASP A 293 -0.96 15.64 7.17
C ASP A 293 -0.24 16.25 5.96
N LEU A 294 0.77 17.12 6.20
CA LEU A 294 1.58 17.74 5.16
C LEU A 294 2.38 16.75 4.29
N ASN A 295 2.48 15.49 4.73
CA ASN A 295 3.15 14.39 4.03
C ASN A 295 2.16 13.32 3.54
N ALA A 296 0.88 13.64 3.42
CA ALA A 296 -0.15 12.75 2.91
C ALA A 296 0.22 12.23 1.50
N ASN A 297 -0.71 11.79 0.72
CA ASN A 297 -0.48 11.12 -0.56
C ASN A 297 0.56 11.81 -1.46
N ARG A 298 1.79 11.27 -1.49
CA ARG A 298 2.86 11.66 -2.41
C ARG A 298 3.23 10.55 -3.40
N LEU A 299 2.37 9.57 -3.57
CA LEU A 299 2.58 8.42 -4.43
C LEU A 299 2.92 8.82 -5.88
N HIS A 300 2.35 9.95 -6.34
CA HIS A 300 2.59 10.53 -7.66
C HIS A 300 4.06 10.87 -7.96
N ALA A 301 4.94 10.97 -6.93
CA ALA A 301 6.33 11.40 -7.10
C ALA A 301 7.36 10.32 -6.73
N TRP A 302 6.96 9.22 -6.09
CA TRP A 302 7.91 8.31 -5.43
C TRP A 302 8.62 7.36 -6.38
N TYR A 303 8.01 7.09 -7.52
CA TYR A 303 8.52 6.17 -8.53
C TYR A 303 9.14 6.88 -9.74
N LEU A 304 9.25 8.22 -9.71
CA LEU A 304 9.72 8.99 -10.87
C LEU A 304 11.23 9.15 -10.88
N THR A 305 11.80 9.11 -12.09
CA THR A 305 13.23 9.36 -12.37
C THR A 305 13.50 10.84 -12.57
N THR A 306 14.77 11.26 -12.54
CA THR A 306 15.18 12.63 -12.87
C THR A 306 15.10 12.87 -14.37
N TYR A 307 14.17 13.69 -14.80
CA TYR A 307 14.06 14.13 -16.20
C TYR A 307 14.25 15.64 -16.38
N SER A 308 13.86 16.43 -15.37
CA SER A 308 13.97 17.88 -15.45
C SER A 308 15.45 18.34 -15.49
N GLY A 309 15.70 19.41 -16.23
CA GLY A 309 17.06 19.91 -16.44
C GLY A 309 17.86 19.13 -17.50
N ARG A 310 17.29 18.11 -18.11
CA ARG A 310 17.87 17.45 -19.29
C ARG A 310 17.60 18.30 -20.56
N PRO A 311 18.40 18.16 -21.62
CA PRO A 311 18.16 18.82 -22.90
C PRO A 311 16.72 18.71 -23.38
N GLY A 312 16.06 19.85 -23.57
CA GLY A 312 14.67 19.90 -24.04
C GLY A 312 13.60 19.58 -22.97
N LEU A 313 13.97 19.47 -21.67
CA LEU A 313 13.02 19.07 -20.63
C LEU A 313 13.03 20.01 -19.42
N VAL A 314 11.88 20.53 -19.09
CA VAL A 314 11.55 21.18 -17.82
C VAL A 314 10.42 20.43 -17.12
N ARG A 315 10.29 20.61 -15.79
CA ARG A 315 9.18 19.99 -15.06
C ARG A 315 7.82 20.33 -15.66
N SER A 316 6.96 19.33 -15.73
CA SER A 316 5.59 19.50 -16.21
C SER A 316 4.64 18.57 -15.47
N LEU A 317 3.35 18.93 -15.39
CA LEU A 317 2.31 18.06 -14.80
C LEU A 317 2.19 16.73 -15.55
N ALA A 318 2.42 16.73 -16.86
CA ALA A 318 2.35 15.53 -17.68
C ALA A 318 3.40 14.47 -17.30
N TYR A 319 4.57 14.90 -16.81
CA TYR A 319 5.67 14.02 -16.42
C TYR A 319 5.85 13.93 -14.89
N GLY A 320 5.10 14.72 -14.12
CA GLY A 320 5.08 14.71 -12.67
C GLY A 320 6.30 15.38 -12.00
N PHE A 321 6.35 15.32 -10.67
CA PHE A 321 7.41 15.90 -9.86
C PHE A 321 8.54 14.88 -9.62
N ASP A 322 9.68 15.07 -10.26
CA ASP A 322 10.83 14.16 -10.26
C ASP A 322 11.82 14.36 -9.09
N GLY A 323 11.41 15.09 -8.05
CA GLY A 323 12.29 15.41 -6.92
C GLY A 323 12.41 14.34 -5.83
N GLN A 324 11.55 13.31 -5.82
CA GLN A 324 11.47 12.36 -4.70
C GLN A 324 12.27 11.06 -4.90
N LYS A 325 12.09 10.36 -5.99
CA LYS A 325 12.87 9.15 -6.37
C LYS A 325 13.05 8.13 -5.25
N ARG A 326 11.94 7.60 -4.68
CA ARG A 326 12.01 6.68 -3.55
C ARG A 326 12.23 5.23 -3.95
N LEU A 327 11.57 4.79 -5.02
CA LEU A 327 11.61 3.42 -5.50
C LEU A 327 11.93 3.40 -7.00
N GLN A 328 12.93 2.61 -7.36
CA GLN A 328 13.27 2.32 -8.74
C GLN A 328 13.12 0.82 -9.01
N PRO A 329 12.67 0.43 -10.22
CA PRO A 329 12.47 -0.98 -10.55
C PRO A 329 13.80 -1.73 -10.56
N THR A 330 13.77 -3.01 -10.20
CA THR A 330 14.86 -3.93 -10.46
C THR A 330 14.92 -4.29 -11.94
N ARG A 331 16.06 -4.76 -12.41
CA ARG A 331 16.17 -5.34 -13.76
C ARG A 331 15.21 -6.51 -13.95
N PHE A 332 15.00 -7.28 -12.89
CA PHE A 332 14.02 -8.39 -12.88
C PHE A 332 12.61 -7.91 -13.22
N LEU A 333 12.10 -6.88 -12.53
CA LEU A 333 10.76 -6.33 -12.77
C LEU A 333 10.57 -5.91 -14.24
N LEU A 334 11.53 -5.18 -14.81
CA LEU A 334 11.43 -4.75 -16.21
C LEU A 334 11.43 -5.95 -17.17
N ASN A 335 12.20 -7.00 -16.87
CA ASN A 335 12.29 -8.20 -17.70
C ASN A 335 11.07 -9.11 -17.63
N LEU A 336 10.18 -8.94 -16.64
CA LEU A 336 8.92 -9.70 -16.56
C LEU A 336 7.98 -9.41 -17.76
N PHE A 337 8.12 -8.27 -18.42
CA PHE A 337 7.24 -7.85 -19.49
C PHE A 337 7.86 -8.10 -20.86
N ASN A 338 7.05 -8.62 -21.77
CA ASN A 338 7.31 -8.54 -23.19
C ASN A 338 6.51 -7.34 -23.75
N GLU A 339 7.19 -6.24 -23.99
CA GLU A 339 6.55 -4.98 -24.40
C GLU A 339 5.92 -5.02 -25.79
N GLN A 340 6.21 -6.03 -26.60
CA GLN A 340 5.57 -6.23 -27.91
C GLN A 340 4.20 -6.93 -27.76
N LEU A 341 3.96 -7.59 -26.63
CA LEU A 341 2.74 -8.35 -26.37
C LEU A 341 1.89 -7.73 -25.27
N ASP A 342 2.53 -7.20 -24.23
CA ASP A 342 1.89 -6.83 -22.96
C ASP A 342 1.76 -5.33 -22.81
N GLY A 343 0.54 -4.82 -23.01
CA GLY A 343 0.19 -3.41 -22.88
C GLY A 343 0.30 -2.85 -21.46
N ARG A 344 0.48 -3.71 -20.42
CA ARG A 344 0.75 -3.25 -19.06
C ARG A 344 2.07 -2.52 -18.94
N TYR A 345 3.07 -2.93 -19.73
CA TYR A 345 4.37 -2.26 -19.72
C TYR A 345 4.28 -0.78 -20.12
N PRO A 346 3.82 -0.43 -21.34
CA PRO A 346 3.70 0.98 -21.74
C PRO A 346 2.64 1.76 -20.94
N ALA A 347 1.65 1.08 -20.35
CA ALA A 347 0.67 1.74 -19.46
C ALA A 347 1.28 2.11 -18.10
N SER A 348 2.20 1.29 -17.59
CA SER A 348 2.77 1.43 -16.25
C SER A 348 4.11 2.15 -16.22
N PHE A 349 4.94 2.01 -17.26
CA PHE A 349 6.29 2.53 -17.30
C PHE A 349 6.45 3.64 -18.33
N GLN A 350 7.33 4.60 -18.04
CA GLN A 350 7.68 5.72 -18.91
C GLN A 350 9.09 5.51 -19.44
N GLU A 351 9.24 5.24 -20.75
CA GLU A 351 10.57 5.12 -21.35
C GLU A 351 10.98 6.37 -22.15
N THR A 352 10.02 7.14 -22.70
CA THR A 352 10.31 8.25 -23.59
C THR A 352 9.70 9.55 -23.13
N TRP A 353 10.43 10.65 -23.28
CA TRP A 353 9.98 12.01 -23.03
C TRP A 353 10.08 12.84 -24.29
N THR A 354 8.99 13.48 -24.66
CA THR A 354 8.98 14.49 -25.71
C THR A 354 9.43 15.83 -25.15
N ALA A 355 10.24 16.56 -25.89
CA ALA A 355 10.69 17.89 -25.51
C ALA A 355 9.49 18.78 -25.16
N ASN A 356 9.57 19.50 -24.07
CA ASN A 356 8.57 20.48 -23.62
C ASN A 356 9.18 21.90 -23.48
N THR A 357 10.45 22.04 -23.81
CA THR A 357 11.14 23.32 -24.01
C THR A 357 12.11 23.20 -25.19
N ALA A 358 12.34 24.31 -25.89
CA ALA A 358 13.27 24.33 -27.01
C ALA A 358 14.71 24.14 -26.52
N PHE A 359 15.49 23.36 -27.26
CA PHE A 359 16.91 23.16 -26.99
C PHE A 359 17.66 22.89 -28.31
N THR A 360 18.88 23.38 -28.45
CA THR A 360 19.76 23.04 -29.57
C THR A 360 21.03 22.42 -29.05
N TRP A 361 21.39 21.26 -29.57
CA TRP A 361 22.62 20.58 -29.17
C TRP A 361 23.85 21.39 -29.57
N THR A 362 24.79 21.55 -28.66
CA THR A 362 26.15 22.01 -28.91
C THR A 362 27.11 20.83 -28.81
N ALA A 363 28.32 20.97 -29.36
CA ALA A 363 29.35 19.95 -29.20
C ALA A 363 29.69 19.69 -27.72
N ALA A 364 29.71 20.75 -26.89
CA ALA A 364 29.97 20.64 -25.45
C ALA A 364 28.83 19.86 -24.72
N THR A 365 27.56 20.20 -24.99
CA THR A 365 26.46 19.48 -24.36
C THR A 365 26.34 18.05 -24.88
N ALA A 366 26.64 17.79 -26.15
CA ALA A 366 26.73 16.44 -26.71
C ALA A 366 27.75 15.59 -25.91
N GLY A 367 28.95 16.12 -25.71
CA GLY A 367 30.00 15.46 -24.93
C GLY A 367 29.60 15.15 -23.49
N THR A 368 28.86 16.05 -22.80
CA THR A 368 28.35 15.86 -21.45
C THR A 368 27.44 14.61 -21.33
N TYR A 369 26.69 14.32 -22.38
CA TYR A 369 25.75 13.17 -22.43
C TYR A 369 26.31 11.96 -23.21
N GLY A 370 27.62 11.91 -23.46
CA GLY A 370 28.26 10.81 -24.19
C GLY A 370 27.80 10.70 -25.64
N LYS A 371 27.42 11.85 -26.24
CA LYS A 371 26.95 11.91 -27.61
C LYS A 371 28.07 12.34 -28.56
N SER A 372 27.96 11.93 -29.82
CA SER A 372 28.83 12.38 -30.90
C SER A 372 28.71 13.89 -31.11
N ALA A 373 29.82 14.57 -31.40
CA ALA A 373 29.80 15.96 -31.81
C ALA A 373 29.00 16.20 -33.12
N SER A 374 28.74 15.14 -33.90
CA SER A 374 27.94 15.20 -35.14
C SER A 374 26.48 15.61 -34.92
N ILE A 375 25.94 15.51 -33.67
CA ILE A 375 24.57 15.97 -33.39
C ILE A 375 24.51 17.49 -33.09
N ALA A 376 25.65 18.18 -33.00
CA ALA A 376 25.65 19.63 -32.78
C ALA A 376 24.86 20.35 -33.87
N GLY A 377 24.08 21.35 -33.49
CA GLY A 377 23.17 22.05 -34.37
C GLY A 377 21.76 21.42 -34.49
N THR A 378 21.59 20.18 -34.04
CA THR A 378 20.25 19.56 -34.03
C THR A 378 19.36 20.20 -32.97
N ALA A 379 18.19 20.68 -33.40
CA ALA A 379 17.18 21.29 -32.52
C ALA A 379 16.21 20.24 -31.96
N LEU A 380 15.89 20.35 -30.67
CA LEU A 380 14.75 19.67 -30.04
C LEU A 380 13.54 20.63 -30.03
N VAL A 381 12.49 20.25 -30.76
CA VAL A 381 11.28 21.04 -30.92
C VAL A 381 10.24 20.58 -29.89
N PRO A 382 9.70 21.49 -29.05
CA PRO A 382 8.67 21.16 -28.07
C PRO A 382 7.45 20.49 -28.71
N GLY A 383 6.92 19.46 -28.07
CA GLY A 383 5.76 18.70 -28.54
C GLY A 383 6.04 17.70 -29.67
N THR A 384 7.26 17.71 -30.25
CA THR A 384 7.56 16.87 -31.42
C THR A 384 8.78 15.99 -31.22
N SER A 385 9.92 16.59 -30.81
CA SER A 385 11.20 15.87 -30.73
C SER A 385 11.25 15.00 -29.49
N ARG A 386 11.80 13.78 -29.62
CA ARG A 386 12.24 12.99 -28.45
C ARG A 386 13.36 13.74 -27.76
N ALA A 387 13.27 13.96 -26.44
CA ALA A 387 14.27 14.63 -25.62
C ALA A 387 15.06 13.65 -24.76
N MET A 388 14.39 12.64 -24.21
CA MET A 388 15.02 11.62 -23.38
C MET A 388 14.39 10.24 -23.62
N GLU A 389 15.21 9.21 -23.44
CA GLU A 389 14.80 7.80 -23.47
C GLU A 389 15.59 7.03 -22.39
N LEU A 390 14.86 6.31 -21.56
CA LEU A 390 15.38 5.34 -20.60
C LEU A 390 14.73 3.99 -20.93
N THR A 391 15.50 3.03 -21.40
CA THR A 391 14.90 1.80 -21.93
C THR A 391 15.56 0.53 -21.38
N LYS A 392 14.74 -0.53 -21.27
CA LYS A 392 15.21 -1.87 -20.94
C LYS A 392 15.89 -2.58 -22.12
N GLN A 393 15.81 -2.04 -23.32
CA GLN A 393 16.43 -2.58 -24.51
C GLN A 393 17.88 -2.12 -24.64
N VAL A 394 18.69 -2.90 -25.35
CA VAL A 394 20.02 -2.47 -25.81
C VAL A 394 19.85 -1.64 -27.09
N VAL A 395 20.36 -0.42 -27.11
CA VAL A 395 20.25 0.47 -28.26
C VAL A 395 21.62 0.63 -28.93
N PRO A 396 21.78 0.15 -30.18
CA PRO A 396 23.00 0.40 -30.93
C PRO A 396 23.08 1.91 -31.30
N ASP A 397 24.30 2.39 -31.55
CA ASP A 397 24.59 3.74 -32.06
C ASP A 397 23.99 4.89 -31.19
N LYS A 398 23.83 4.65 -29.87
CA LYS A 398 23.24 5.63 -28.96
C LYS A 398 23.97 6.97 -28.94
N ALA A 399 25.24 7.00 -29.30
CA ALA A 399 26.01 8.25 -29.38
C ALA A 399 25.52 9.20 -30.49
N THR A 400 24.91 8.68 -31.54
CA THR A 400 24.40 9.48 -32.68
C THR A 400 22.95 9.92 -32.53
N LYS A 401 22.24 9.44 -31.48
CA LYS A 401 20.85 9.81 -31.23
C LYS A 401 20.77 11.22 -30.65
N PRO A 402 20.01 12.15 -31.26
CA PRO A 402 19.95 13.54 -30.80
C PRO A 402 18.98 13.72 -29.61
N TRP A 403 19.01 12.81 -28.65
CA TRP A 403 18.31 12.89 -27.35
C TRP A 403 19.13 12.21 -26.26
N VAL A 404 18.88 12.53 -25.00
CA VAL A 404 19.47 11.82 -23.87
C VAL A 404 18.98 10.38 -23.90
N LEU A 405 19.88 9.40 -23.93
CA LEU A 405 19.53 7.99 -23.99
C LEU A 405 20.40 7.18 -23.05
N TYR A 406 19.72 6.43 -22.16
CA TYR A 406 20.36 5.41 -21.33
C TYR A 406 19.63 4.08 -21.57
N ASP A 407 20.38 3.09 -22.01
CA ASP A 407 19.88 1.73 -22.25
C ASP A 407 20.08 0.85 -21.02
N ILE A 408 19.65 -0.41 -21.10
CA ILE A 408 19.72 -1.35 -19.97
C ILE A 408 21.14 -1.49 -19.40
N ASN A 409 22.19 -1.35 -20.21
CA ASN A 409 23.59 -1.46 -19.78
C ASN A 409 24.11 -0.19 -19.11
N ASP A 410 23.43 0.94 -19.29
CA ASP A 410 23.70 2.18 -18.55
C ASP A 410 22.94 2.19 -17.21
N LEU A 411 21.78 1.53 -17.15
CA LEU A 411 20.90 1.50 -15.98
C LEU A 411 21.31 0.43 -14.96
N TYR A 412 21.81 -0.74 -15.44
CA TYR A 412 22.16 -1.87 -14.58
C TYR A 412 23.53 -2.46 -14.95
N ASN A 413 24.19 -3.02 -13.94
CA ASN A 413 25.38 -3.84 -14.13
C ASN A 413 24.99 -5.22 -14.69
N THR A 414 25.98 -5.96 -15.15
CA THR A 414 25.78 -7.32 -15.72
C THR A 414 25.17 -8.29 -14.72
N ASN A 415 25.50 -8.15 -13.43
CA ASN A 415 24.91 -8.93 -12.34
C ASN A 415 23.51 -8.47 -11.90
N GLY A 416 22.93 -7.47 -12.56
CA GLY A 416 21.59 -6.96 -12.28
C GLY A 416 21.55 -5.84 -11.23
N THR A 417 22.66 -5.48 -10.57
CA THR A 417 22.70 -4.35 -9.64
C THR A 417 22.56 -3.02 -10.36
N ILE A 418 22.05 -2.03 -9.65
CA ILE A 418 21.75 -0.71 -10.17
C ILE A 418 23.05 0.08 -10.40
N ARG A 419 23.17 0.76 -11.55
CA ARG A 419 24.28 1.65 -11.88
C ARG A 419 24.00 3.11 -11.58
N SER A 420 22.78 3.56 -11.80
CA SER A 420 22.38 4.96 -11.57
C SER A 420 21.27 5.05 -10.53
N LEU A 421 21.45 5.92 -9.55
CA LEU A 421 20.43 6.23 -8.55
C LEU A 421 19.46 7.34 -9.01
N SER A 422 19.68 7.89 -10.19
CA SER A 422 18.90 9.01 -10.73
C SER A 422 18.24 8.70 -12.05
N ASP A 423 18.79 7.74 -12.80
CA ASP A 423 18.33 7.36 -14.13
C ASP A 423 17.82 5.92 -14.08
N PHE A 424 16.52 5.73 -14.25
CA PHE A 424 15.84 4.44 -14.27
C PHE A 424 14.49 4.59 -14.97
N VAL A 425 13.96 3.51 -15.49
CA VAL A 425 12.62 3.49 -16.10
C VAL A 425 11.58 3.68 -15.01
N PRO A 426 10.90 4.84 -14.92
CA PRO A 426 9.97 5.13 -13.84
C PRO A 426 8.62 4.47 -14.02
N LEU A 427 7.97 4.13 -12.90
CA LEU A 427 6.56 3.73 -12.87
C LEU A 427 5.69 4.99 -12.87
N LYS A 428 4.78 5.09 -13.84
CA LYS A 428 3.86 6.23 -14.02
C LYS A 428 2.41 5.98 -13.61
N LYS A 429 2.09 4.79 -13.09
CA LYS A 429 0.73 4.40 -12.66
C LYS A 429 0.04 5.45 -11.78
N PHE A 430 0.82 6.15 -10.97
CA PHE A 430 0.32 7.03 -9.92
C PHE A 430 0.42 8.51 -10.26
N LEU A 431 0.67 8.86 -11.53
CA LEU A 431 0.59 10.26 -11.95
C LEU A 431 -0.78 10.83 -11.63
N ASP A 432 -0.78 12.01 -11.02
CA ASP A 432 -2.00 12.65 -10.53
C ASP A 432 -2.43 13.78 -11.45
N GLY A 433 -3.41 13.49 -12.31
CA GLY A 433 -3.97 14.46 -13.26
C GLY A 433 -4.84 15.55 -12.64
N SER A 434 -5.14 15.48 -11.34
CA SER A 434 -5.92 16.49 -10.62
C SER A 434 -5.06 17.62 -10.03
N ARG A 435 -3.74 17.49 -10.08
CA ARG A 435 -2.81 18.50 -9.56
C ARG A 435 -2.75 19.73 -10.45
N THR A 436 -2.58 20.89 -9.83
CA THR A 436 -2.45 22.19 -10.51
C THR A 436 -1.05 22.80 -10.34
N ALA A 437 -0.22 22.25 -9.45
CA ALA A 437 1.15 22.69 -9.18
C ALA A 437 2.16 21.58 -9.39
N ILE A 438 3.36 21.92 -9.87
CA ILE A 438 4.47 20.99 -10.11
C ILE A 438 5.43 21.05 -8.93
N ASP A 439 5.04 20.49 -7.82
CA ASP A 439 5.81 20.47 -6.59
C ASP A 439 5.73 19.11 -5.89
N GLY A 440 6.41 18.96 -4.75
CA GLY A 440 6.41 17.74 -3.94
C GLY A 440 5.27 17.68 -2.92
N GLN A 441 4.25 18.54 -3.03
CA GLN A 441 3.13 18.56 -2.10
C GLN A 441 2.22 17.33 -2.29
N PRO A 442 1.37 16.99 -1.33
CA PRO A 442 0.43 15.88 -1.46
C PRO A 442 -0.41 15.95 -2.73
N GLY A 443 -0.66 14.78 -3.31
CA GLY A 443 -1.56 14.61 -4.43
C GLY A 443 -2.98 14.32 -3.97
N PHE A 444 -3.92 14.45 -4.90
CA PHE A 444 -5.36 14.32 -4.63
C PHE A 444 -5.98 13.06 -5.24
N ALA A 445 -5.18 12.27 -5.97
CA ALA A 445 -5.63 11.05 -6.58
C ALA A 445 -6.10 10.02 -5.53
N ASP A 446 -7.16 9.30 -5.87
CA ASP A 446 -7.61 8.16 -5.10
C ASP A 446 -6.59 7.02 -5.16
N ILE A 447 -6.50 6.23 -4.08
CA ILE A 447 -5.64 5.06 -4.02
C ILE A 447 -6.51 3.82 -3.98
N MET A 448 -6.37 2.96 -4.99
CA MET A 448 -7.02 1.67 -5.02
C MET A 448 -6.29 0.70 -4.08
N VAL A 449 -6.98 0.23 -3.03
CA VAL A 449 -6.44 -0.71 -2.04
C VAL A 449 -6.66 -2.15 -2.46
N ILE A 450 -7.83 -2.40 -3.03
CA ILE A 450 -8.25 -3.69 -3.58
C ILE A 450 -8.95 -3.40 -4.91
N ARG A 451 -8.64 -4.16 -5.94
CA ARG A 451 -9.30 -4.04 -7.23
C ARG A 451 -9.66 -5.40 -7.83
N LEU A 452 -10.60 -5.42 -8.77
CA LEU A 452 -11.17 -6.64 -9.33
C LEU A 452 -10.12 -7.59 -9.93
N ALA A 453 -9.04 -7.06 -10.52
CA ALA A 453 -7.97 -7.92 -11.03
C ALA A 453 -7.30 -8.77 -9.94
N GLU A 454 -7.23 -8.27 -8.71
CA GLU A 454 -6.71 -9.07 -7.59
C GLU A 454 -7.59 -10.30 -7.31
N MET A 455 -8.91 -10.19 -7.52
CA MET A 455 -9.81 -11.35 -7.34
C MET A 455 -9.49 -12.48 -8.34
N TYR A 456 -9.22 -12.13 -9.61
CA TYR A 456 -8.75 -13.12 -10.58
C TYR A 456 -7.41 -13.75 -10.16
N LEU A 457 -6.51 -12.97 -9.60
CA LEU A 457 -5.20 -13.46 -9.14
C LEU A 457 -5.32 -14.31 -7.86
N ILE A 458 -6.21 -13.97 -6.94
CA ILE A 458 -6.52 -14.80 -5.75
C ILE A 458 -7.14 -16.12 -6.18
N ALA A 459 -8.12 -16.09 -7.10
CA ALA A 459 -8.73 -17.31 -7.62
C ALA A 459 -7.69 -18.18 -8.35
N ALA A 460 -6.82 -17.58 -9.17
CA ALA A 460 -5.76 -18.29 -9.87
C ALA A 460 -4.75 -18.95 -8.92
N GLU A 461 -4.32 -18.23 -7.87
CA GLU A 461 -3.40 -18.78 -6.87
C GLU A 461 -4.04 -19.91 -6.07
N ALA A 462 -5.29 -19.73 -5.65
CA ALA A 462 -6.02 -20.76 -4.91
C ALA A 462 -6.25 -22.02 -5.77
N GLU A 463 -6.65 -21.86 -7.03
CA GLU A 463 -6.82 -23.00 -7.96
C GLU A 463 -5.48 -23.70 -8.22
N PHE A 464 -4.38 -22.95 -8.39
CA PHE A 464 -3.04 -23.51 -8.51
C PHE A 464 -2.67 -24.37 -7.29
N GLN A 465 -2.88 -23.85 -6.08
CA GLN A 465 -2.56 -24.55 -4.83
C GLN A 465 -3.47 -25.78 -4.59
N LEU A 466 -4.67 -25.79 -5.18
CA LEU A 466 -5.61 -26.92 -5.15
C LEU A 466 -5.30 -27.95 -6.28
N GLY A 467 -4.28 -27.72 -7.12
CA GLY A 467 -3.92 -28.59 -8.23
C GLY A 467 -4.77 -28.41 -9.50
N ASN A 468 -5.64 -27.40 -9.55
CA ASN A 468 -6.57 -27.13 -10.65
C ASN A 468 -5.93 -26.18 -11.69
N TYR A 469 -4.86 -26.61 -12.35
CA TYR A 469 -4.06 -25.75 -13.24
C TYR A 469 -4.84 -25.20 -14.44
N VAL A 470 -5.84 -25.93 -14.95
CA VAL A 470 -6.74 -25.45 -16.03
C VAL A 470 -7.54 -24.25 -15.56
N ALA A 471 -8.14 -24.32 -14.38
CA ALA A 471 -8.91 -23.23 -13.80
C ALA A 471 -8.01 -22.04 -13.45
N SER A 472 -6.82 -22.31 -12.92
CA SER A 472 -5.81 -21.27 -12.65
C SER A 472 -5.44 -20.51 -13.93
N ALA A 473 -5.10 -21.23 -15.01
CA ALA A 473 -4.79 -20.62 -16.32
C ALA A 473 -5.97 -19.80 -16.86
N ALA A 474 -7.20 -20.29 -16.71
CA ALA A 474 -8.40 -19.57 -17.15
C ALA A 474 -8.55 -18.20 -16.46
N GLN A 475 -8.32 -18.13 -15.14
CA GLN A 475 -8.36 -16.87 -14.39
C GLN A 475 -7.27 -15.89 -14.85
N LEU A 476 -6.04 -16.37 -15.03
CA LEU A 476 -4.93 -15.55 -15.54
C LEU A 476 -5.20 -15.04 -16.95
N ASN A 477 -5.80 -15.86 -17.81
CA ASN A 477 -6.08 -15.52 -19.20
C ASN A 477 -7.12 -14.40 -19.37
N VAL A 478 -8.01 -14.18 -18.39
CA VAL A 478 -8.88 -13.00 -18.38
C VAL A 478 -8.04 -11.71 -18.34
N LEU A 479 -7.07 -11.64 -17.40
CA LEU A 479 -6.19 -10.49 -17.25
C LEU A 479 -5.22 -10.36 -18.43
N ARG A 480 -4.69 -11.44 -18.94
CA ARG A 480 -3.80 -11.46 -20.10
C ARG A 480 -4.51 -11.06 -21.37
N THR A 481 -5.78 -11.44 -21.54
CA THR A 481 -6.62 -10.96 -22.66
C THR A 481 -6.79 -9.45 -22.62
N ARG A 482 -7.09 -8.88 -21.43
CA ARG A 482 -7.18 -7.43 -21.22
C ARG A 482 -5.82 -6.75 -21.48
N ALA A 483 -4.74 -7.35 -21.03
CA ALA A 483 -3.39 -6.79 -21.09
C ALA A 483 -2.79 -6.82 -22.51
N ALA A 484 -3.24 -7.74 -23.36
CA ALA A 484 -2.67 -7.92 -24.70
C ALA A 484 -2.78 -6.64 -25.55
N ILE A 485 -1.68 -6.29 -26.24
CA ILE A 485 -1.67 -5.22 -27.23
C ILE A 485 -2.61 -5.63 -28.38
N LYS A 486 -3.49 -4.71 -28.80
CA LYS A 486 -4.52 -4.96 -29.82
C LYS A 486 -4.17 -4.38 -31.19
N THR A 487 -3.32 -3.36 -31.23
CA THR A 487 -2.99 -2.61 -32.45
C THR A 487 -1.47 -2.41 -32.53
N PRO A 488 -0.82 -2.54 -33.70
CA PRO A 488 -1.42 -2.83 -35.01
C PRO A 488 -1.83 -4.30 -35.23
N VAL A 489 -1.32 -5.22 -34.39
CA VAL A 489 -1.65 -6.65 -34.43
C VAL A 489 -2.21 -7.08 -33.08
N ASN A 490 -3.30 -7.84 -33.10
CA ASN A 490 -3.91 -8.34 -31.87
C ASN A 490 -3.07 -9.50 -31.27
N GLN A 491 -2.43 -9.24 -30.16
CA GLN A 491 -1.54 -10.17 -29.45
C GLN A 491 -2.27 -11.07 -28.43
N THR A 492 -3.60 -11.09 -28.40
CA THR A 492 -4.36 -11.85 -27.39
C THR A 492 -3.97 -13.33 -27.37
N ALA A 493 -3.84 -13.96 -28.53
CA ALA A 493 -3.47 -15.40 -28.61
C ALA A 493 -2.05 -15.65 -28.05
N ALA A 494 -1.10 -14.76 -28.38
CA ALA A 494 0.29 -14.87 -27.90
C ALA A 494 0.44 -14.60 -26.40
N MET A 495 -0.52 -13.89 -25.79
CA MET A 495 -0.55 -13.60 -24.35
C MET A 495 -1.18 -14.72 -23.51
N GLN A 496 -1.94 -15.64 -24.11
CA GLN A 496 -2.57 -16.73 -23.35
C GLN A 496 -1.54 -17.66 -22.74
N THR A 497 -1.88 -18.23 -21.58
CA THR A 497 -1.10 -19.28 -20.94
C THR A 497 -1.92 -20.57 -20.86
N THR A 498 -1.21 -21.69 -20.79
CA THR A 498 -1.77 -23.03 -20.70
C THR A 498 -1.66 -23.58 -19.28
N ALA A 499 -2.46 -24.61 -18.97
CA ALA A 499 -2.33 -25.34 -17.71
C ALA A 499 -0.93 -25.93 -17.51
N ALA A 500 -0.29 -26.41 -18.58
CA ALA A 500 1.05 -26.97 -18.53
C ALA A 500 2.11 -25.92 -18.17
N GLU A 501 2.01 -24.69 -18.71
CA GLU A 501 2.91 -23.58 -18.36
C GLU A 501 2.72 -23.14 -16.91
N VAL A 502 1.47 -23.03 -16.44
CA VAL A 502 1.17 -22.72 -15.04
C VAL A 502 1.73 -23.79 -14.10
N GLN A 503 1.55 -25.06 -14.43
CA GLN A 503 2.05 -26.18 -13.63
C GLN A 503 3.58 -26.21 -13.59
N SER A 504 4.24 -26.11 -14.74
CA SER A 504 5.71 -26.18 -14.84
C SER A 504 6.41 -24.96 -14.24
N GLY A 505 5.81 -23.77 -14.37
CA GLY A 505 6.33 -22.54 -13.79
C GLY A 505 6.12 -22.45 -12.27
N GLY A 506 5.25 -23.29 -11.72
CA GLY A 506 5.00 -23.36 -10.29
C GLY A 506 4.43 -22.08 -9.71
N ILE A 507 4.56 -21.92 -8.40
CA ILE A 507 4.04 -20.74 -7.71
C ILE A 507 4.74 -19.44 -8.15
N ASN A 508 5.97 -19.52 -8.63
CA ASN A 508 6.68 -18.37 -9.19
C ASN A 508 5.95 -17.79 -10.41
N PHE A 509 5.34 -18.63 -11.26
CA PHE A 509 4.56 -18.17 -12.40
C PHE A 509 3.38 -17.27 -11.96
N ILE A 510 2.68 -17.66 -10.89
CA ILE A 510 1.59 -16.87 -10.30
C ILE A 510 2.13 -15.56 -9.71
N LEU A 511 3.23 -15.61 -8.95
CA LEU A 511 3.85 -14.42 -8.37
C LEU A 511 4.36 -13.44 -9.42
N ASP A 512 4.88 -13.93 -10.52
CA ASP A 512 5.33 -13.11 -11.65
C ASP A 512 4.15 -12.46 -12.39
N GLU A 513 3.01 -13.16 -12.49
CA GLU A 513 1.78 -12.55 -13.03
C GLU A 513 1.23 -11.49 -12.07
N ARG A 514 1.25 -11.74 -10.75
CA ARG A 514 0.91 -10.74 -9.73
C ARG A 514 1.83 -9.54 -9.82
N ALA A 515 3.13 -9.74 -10.04
CA ALA A 515 4.09 -8.64 -10.22
C ALA A 515 3.78 -7.80 -11.47
N ARG A 516 3.50 -8.44 -12.62
CA ARG A 516 3.10 -7.71 -13.85
C ARG A 516 1.84 -6.88 -13.64
N GLU A 517 0.88 -7.41 -12.94
CA GLU A 517 -0.42 -6.76 -12.73
C GLU A 517 -0.38 -5.70 -11.63
N LEU A 518 0.18 -6.03 -10.46
CA LEU A 518 0.02 -5.29 -9.21
C LEU A 518 1.29 -4.55 -8.75
N CYS A 519 2.36 -4.45 -9.55
CA CYS A 519 3.59 -3.77 -9.13
C CYS A 519 3.32 -2.34 -8.67
N GLY A 520 3.85 -1.99 -7.51
CA GLY A 520 3.67 -0.69 -6.87
C GLY A 520 2.38 -0.51 -6.07
N GLU A 521 1.49 -1.50 -6.03
CA GLU A 521 0.16 -1.41 -5.40
C GLU A 521 0.12 -1.91 -3.94
N HIS A 522 1.22 -1.81 -3.21
CA HIS A 522 1.37 -2.11 -1.78
C HIS A 522 1.17 -3.59 -1.39
N LEU A 523 1.47 -4.54 -2.30
CA LEU A 523 1.21 -5.96 -2.07
C LEU A 523 2.45 -6.86 -2.15
N ARG A 524 3.55 -6.43 -2.79
CA ARG A 524 4.63 -7.35 -3.14
C ARG A 524 5.27 -8.04 -1.94
N TRP A 525 5.56 -7.30 -0.86
CA TRP A 525 6.16 -7.89 0.32
C TRP A 525 5.26 -8.97 0.95
N TYR A 526 3.94 -8.71 0.99
CA TYR A 526 2.97 -9.70 1.49
C TYR A 526 2.91 -10.95 0.64
N ASP A 527 3.00 -10.82 -0.69
CA ASP A 527 3.01 -11.94 -1.61
C ASP A 527 4.24 -12.85 -1.36
N LEU A 528 5.43 -12.25 -1.26
CA LEU A 528 6.66 -13.00 -1.00
C LEU A 528 6.64 -13.67 0.39
N LYS A 529 6.26 -12.91 1.41
CA LYS A 529 6.17 -13.39 2.80
C LYS A 529 5.14 -14.53 2.94
N ARG A 530 3.99 -14.43 2.26
CA ARG A 530 2.94 -15.44 2.29
C ARG A 530 3.44 -16.75 1.70
N VAL A 531 4.04 -16.70 0.51
CA VAL A 531 4.33 -17.87 -0.31
C VAL A 531 5.61 -18.60 0.12
N PHE A 532 6.66 -17.86 0.47
CA PHE A 532 7.99 -18.40 0.68
C PHE A 532 8.30 -18.66 2.16
N THR A 533 9.01 -19.77 2.43
CA THR A 533 9.68 -19.99 3.72
C THR A 533 10.89 -19.05 3.86
N GLY A 534 11.53 -19.04 5.06
CA GLY A 534 12.61 -18.10 5.34
C GLY A 534 13.71 -18.06 4.28
N ASP A 535 14.30 -19.22 3.97
CA ASP A 535 15.39 -19.31 2.98
C ASP A 535 14.90 -19.03 1.56
N GLN A 536 13.71 -19.49 1.20
CA GLN A 536 13.12 -19.23 -0.11
C GLN A 536 12.86 -17.72 -0.29
N PHE A 537 12.39 -17.04 0.75
CA PHE A 537 12.19 -15.59 0.75
C PHE A 537 13.50 -14.84 0.51
N VAL A 538 14.56 -15.23 1.24
CA VAL A 538 15.90 -14.65 1.07
C VAL A 538 16.43 -14.89 -0.34
N ASN A 539 16.35 -16.14 -0.83
CA ASN A 539 16.85 -16.52 -2.14
C ASN A 539 16.12 -15.77 -3.26
N ARG A 540 14.79 -15.65 -3.18
CA ARG A 540 13.99 -14.91 -4.16
C ARG A 540 14.44 -13.45 -4.21
N ILE A 541 14.54 -12.78 -3.07
CA ILE A 541 14.92 -11.37 -3.02
C ILE A 541 16.36 -11.20 -3.56
N LYS A 542 17.34 -11.95 -3.05
CA LYS A 542 18.74 -11.77 -3.46
C LYS A 542 18.99 -12.09 -4.94
N THR A 543 18.24 -13.03 -5.51
CA THR A 543 18.36 -13.38 -6.93
C THR A 543 17.85 -12.28 -7.84
N ASP A 544 16.69 -11.72 -7.52
CA ASP A 544 15.97 -10.79 -8.40
C ASP A 544 16.23 -9.32 -8.05
N ASN A 545 16.77 -9.05 -6.85
CA ASN A 545 17.21 -7.74 -6.38
C ASN A 545 18.58 -7.86 -5.69
N PRO A 546 19.66 -8.03 -6.46
CA PRO A 546 21.01 -8.28 -5.91
C PRO A 546 21.61 -7.10 -5.14
N ASP A 547 20.98 -5.92 -5.16
CA ASP A 547 21.34 -4.78 -4.31
C ASP A 547 20.95 -4.98 -2.83
N ILE A 548 20.07 -5.96 -2.52
CA ILE A 548 19.67 -6.29 -1.16
C ILE A 548 20.48 -7.49 -0.66
N VAL A 549 21.48 -7.23 0.18
CA VAL A 549 22.42 -8.26 0.67
C VAL A 549 22.13 -8.70 2.11
N ASP A 550 21.51 -7.85 2.93
CA ASP A 550 21.34 -8.06 4.37
C ASP A 550 20.05 -8.77 4.77
N VAL A 551 19.20 -9.12 3.79
CA VAL A 551 17.97 -9.87 4.08
C VAL A 551 18.27 -11.24 4.67
N GLN A 552 17.54 -11.58 5.77
CA GLN A 552 17.66 -12.82 6.52
C GLN A 552 16.30 -13.55 6.59
N PRO A 553 16.27 -14.86 6.89
CA PRO A 553 15.03 -15.63 6.96
C PRO A 553 13.98 -15.08 7.94
N PHE A 554 14.40 -14.50 9.05
CA PHE A 554 13.50 -13.93 10.06
C PHE A 554 12.86 -12.60 9.63
N HIS A 555 13.41 -11.91 8.63
CA HIS A 555 12.85 -10.66 8.09
C HIS A 555 11.47 -10.83 7.42
N ARG A 556 10.95 -12.05 7.34
CA ARG A 556 9.55 -12.33 6.99
C ARG A 556 8.55 -11.78 8.03
N LEU A 557 9.01 -11.42 9.22
CA LEU A 557 8.28 -10.62 10.18
C LEU A 557 9.08 -9.36 10.49
N ARG A 558 8.41 -8.32 10.93
CA ARG A 558 9.04 -7.10 11.43
C ARG A 558 9.22 -7.20 12.95
N PRO A 559 10.20 -6.50 13.53
CA PRO A 559 10.36 -6.48 14.98
C PRO A 559 9.19 -5.77 15.65
N VAL A 560 8.74 -6.30 16.79
CA VAL A 560 7.88 -5.51 17.69
C VAL A 560 8.71 -4.33 18.18
N PRO A 561 8.22 -3.08 18.08
CA PRO A 561 9.01 -1.91 18.49
C PRO A 561 9.41 -1.99 19.96
N GLN A 562 10.67 -1.71 20.28
CA GLN A 562 11.19 -1.79 21.65
C GLN A 562 10.44 -0.87 22.63
N VAL A 563 9.96 0.27 22.15
CA VAL A 563 9.16 1.21 22.94
C VAL A 563 7.87 0.57 23.45
N GLU A 564 7.24 -0.30 22.65
CA GLU A 564 6.02 -1.02 23.04
C GLU A 564 6.34 -2.09 24.09
N LEU A 565 7.46 -2.82 23.94
CA LEU A 565 7.89 -3.80 24.92
C LEU A 565 8.27 -3.15 26.26
N ASN A 566 8.91 -1.99 26.21
CA ASN A 566 9.30 -1.24 27.41
C ASN A 566 8.11 -0.65 28.18
N ALA A 567 6.98 -0.44 27.50
CA ALA A 567 5.74 0.03 28.14
C ALA A 567 5.04 -1.06 28.97
N LEU A 568 5.42 -2.33 28.79
CA LEU A 568 4.85 -3.48 29.49
C LEU A 568 5.70 -3.85 30.69
N THR A 569 5.07 -4.13 31.83
CA THR A 569 5.73 -4.70 33.01
C THR A 569 6.19 -6.16 32.77
N ASN A 570 5.50 -6.86 31.87
CA ASN A 570 5.85 -8.21 31.42
C ASN A 570 6.44 -8.23 29.98
N GLY A 571 7.09 -7.16 29.56
CA GLY A 571 7.63 -7.05 28.18
C GLY A 571 8.63 -8.15 27.82
N ALA A 572 9.42 -8.63 28.80
CA ALA A 572 10.34 -9.75 28.60
C ALA A 572 9.61 -11.08 28.33
N GLU A 573 8.48 -11.34 29.01
CA GLU A 573 7.62 -12.49 28.80
C GLU A 573 6.85 -12.40 27.48
N PHE A 574 6.33 -11.21 27.16
CA PHE A 574 5.71 -10.95 25.86
C PHE A 574 6.66 -11.28 24.71
N GLY A 575 7.91 -10.90 24.85
CA GLY A 575 9.00 -11.27 23.97
C GLY A 575 8.97 -10.61 22.60
N GLN A 576 10.04 -10.83 21.85
CA GLN A 576 10.29 -10.31 20.52
C GLN A 576 10.07 -11.40 19.46
N ASN A 577 9.91 -11.02 18.20
CA ASN A 577 9.98 -11.94 17.08
C ASN A 577 11.39 -12.51 16.94
N ALA A 578 11.48 -13.79 16.63
CA ALA A 578 12.77 -14.48 16.54
C ALA A 578 13.70 -13.77 15.54
N GLY A 579 14.95 -13.61 15.91
CA GLY A 579 15.98 -12.95 15.11
C GLY A 579 16.22 -11.47 15.44
N TYR A 580 15.39 -10.84 16.27
CA TYR A 580 15.50 -9.43 16.68
C TYR A 580 15.88 -9.22 18.13
#